data_3d66c4b9711b845e634d0171d72f07aa
#
_entry.id   3d66c4b9711b845e634d0171d72f07aa
#
_cell.length_a   1.000
_cell.length_b   1.000
_cell.length_c   1.000
_cell.angle_alpha   90.00
_cell.angle_beta   90.00
_cell.angle_gamma   90.00
#
_symmetry.space_group_name_H-M   'P 1'
#
loop_
_entity.id
_entity.type
_entity.pdbx_description
1 polymer ?
#
loop_
_entity_poly.entity_id
_entity_poly.type
_entity_poly.pdbx_seq_one_letter_code
_entity_poly.pdbx_strand_id
1 'polypeptide(L)'
;YFLLYLLMVKQSELYISDLEVYFHISRSSIKPIIEAAKAWLNVYHIDLLVSRKNGLKIYYGEKRLRLAIAHLIAESMNAADDQCPLDLTQILKAYTDRIPFDDVKQFITQIVKQYDLFISKYDRNFLRIFILVAIVRISESHFVTMTENKLKLINTAEMKPYLNYMNTLAEDLFKITLPQDERIYLFVLLLSVATTNHEHVDKFTVPLL
;
A
#
# COMPACT_ATOMS: atom_id res chain seq x y z
N TYR A 1 10.19 -0.32 -13.68
CA TYR A 1 9.06 0.35 -12.99
C TYR A 1 7.77 0.29 -13.82
N PHE A 2 7.80 0.57 -15.13
CA PHE A 2 6.57 0.58 -15.95
C PHE A 2 5.86 -0.78 -15.99
N LEU A 3 6.59 -1.89 -16.13
CA LEU A 3 6.01 -3.23 -16.05
C LEU A 3 5.35 -3.48 -14.69
N LEU A 4 5.98 -3.05 -13.59
CA LEU A 4 5.42 -3.14 -12.24
C LEU A 4 4.13 -2.32 -12.12
N TYR A 5 4.10 -1.11 -12.68
CA TYR A 5 2.90 -0.29 -12.75
C TYR A 5 1.76 -1.00 -13.49
N LEU A 6 2.04 -1.55 -14.67
CA LEU A 6 1.03 -2.26 -15.44
C LEU A 6 0.49 -3.49 -14.69
N LEU A 7 1.35 -4.24 -14.03
CA LEU A 7 0.96 -5.45 -13.30
C LEU A 7 0.20 -5.16 -12.00
N MET A 8 0.67 -4.21 -11.21
CA MET A 8 0.14 -3.98 -9.86
C MET A 8 -0.95 -2.91 -9.80
N VAL A 9 -0.81 -1.84 -10.56
CA VAL A 9 -1.72 -0.69 -10.50
C VAL A 9 -2.82 -0.81 -11.54
N LYS A 10 -2.46 -1.05 -12.79
CA LYS A 10 -3.45 -1.23 -13.87
C LYS A 10 -4.08 -2.62 -13.87
N GLN A 11 -3.41 -3.62 -13.29
CA GLN A 11 -3.85 -5.03 -13.29
C GLN A 11 -4.29 -5.52 -14.68
N SER A 12 -3.59 -5.03 -15.70
CA SER A 12 -3.89 -5.34 -17.10
C SER A 12 -3.54 -6.79 -17.41
N GLU A 13 -4.34 -7.42 -18.25
CA GLU A 13 -3.91 -8.66 -18.92
C GLU A 13 -2.79 -8.30 -19.90
N LEU A 14 -1.59 -8.83 -19.66
CA LEU A 14 -0.40 -8.52 -20.43
C LEU A 14 0.19 -9.77 -21.04
N TYR A 15 0.50 -9.69 -22.32
CA TYR A 15 1.28 -10.69 -23.02
C TYR A 15 2.66 -10.13 -23.38
N ILE A 16 3.61 -11.00 -23.68
CA ILE A 16 4.95 -10.55 -24.09
C ILE A 16 4.87 -9.69 -25.36
N SER A 17 3.96 -10.02 -26.29
CA SER A 17 3.69 -9.21 -27.48
C SER A 17 3.27 -7.77 -27.17
N ASP A 18 2.50 -7.58 -26.10
CA ASP A 18 2.07 -6.24 -25.71
C ASP A 18 3.26 -5.42 -25.19
N LEU A 19 4.16 -6.09 -24.45
CA LEU A 19 5.40 -5.46 -23.98
C LEU A 19 6.35 -5.11 -25.12
N GLU A 20 6.43 -5.94 -26.19
CA GLU A 20 7.17 -5.62 -27.41
C GLU A 20 6.69 -4.29 -28.01
N VAL A 21 5.37 -4.10 -28.07
CA VAL A 21 4.75 -2.86 -28.58
C VAL A 21 4.97 -1.69 -27.60
N TYR A 22 4.73 -1.88 -26.29
CA TYR A 22 4.87 -0.81 -25.30
C TYR A 22 6.28 -0.27 -25.19
N PHE A 23 7.29 -1.16 -25.23
CA PHE A 23 8.68 -0.76 -25.05
C PHE A 23 9.43 -0.50 -26.37
N HIS A 24 8.82 -0.81 -27.52
CA HIS A 24 9.49 -0.77 -28.83
C HIS A 24 10.79 -1.57 -28.88
N ILE A 25 10.84 -2.74 -28.21
CA ILE A 25 12.02 -3.61 -28.14
C ILE A 25 11.66 -5.05 -28.50
N SER A 26 12.69 -5.81 -28.86
CA SER A 26 12.54 -7.22 -29.23
C SER A 26 12.18 -8.10 -28.03
N ARG A 27 11.57 -9.26 -28.29
CA ARG A 27 11.24 -10.26 -27.29
C ARG A 27 12.44 -10.71 -26.45
N SER A 28 13.62 -10.79 -27.06
CA SER A 28 14.87 -11.14 -26.35
C SER A 28 15.24 -10.08 -25.31
N SER A 29 14.98 -8.82 -25.59
CA SER A 29 15.24 -7.69 -24.68
C SER A 29 14.20 -7.56 -23.57
N ILE A 30 13.00 -8.12 -23.74
CA ILE A 30 11.94 -8.10 -22.70
C ILE A 30 12.24 -9.10 -21.58
N LYS A 31 12.87 -10.23 -21.90
CA LYS A 31 13.15 -11.28 -20.91
C LYS A 31 13.92 -10.77 -19.67
N PRO A 32 15.01 -10.00 -19.79
CA PRO A 32 15.67 -9.39 -18.64
C PRO A 32 14.77 -8.45 -17.83
N ILE A 33 13.86 -7.71 -18.48
CA ILE A 33 12.91 -6.81 -17.81
C ILE A 33 11.93 -7.60 -16.96
N ILE A 34 11.41 -8.73 -17.47
CA ILE A 34 10.53 -9.61 -16.73
C ILE A 34 11.25 -10.22 -15.51
N GLU A 35 12.48 -10.68 -15.68
CA GLU A 35 13.27 -11.26 -14.58
C GLU A 35 13.58 -10.20 -13.50
N ALA A 36 13.91 -8.97 -13.89
CA ALA A 36 14.09 -7.86 -12.95
C ALA A 36 12.79 -7.54 -12.19
N ALA A 37 11.65 -7.48 -12.89
CA ALA A 37 10.34 -7.26 -12.25
C ALA A 37 9.99 -8.41 -11.29
N LYS A 38 10.29 -9.66 -11.67
CA LYS A 38 10.09 -10.84 -10.82
C LYS A 38 10.95 -10.79 -9.56
N ALA A 39 12.22 -10.43 -9.70
CA ALA A 39 13.13 -10.27 -8.56
C ALA A 39 12.63 -9.19 -7.60
N TRP A 40 12.17 -8.06 -8.10
CA TRP A 40 11.59 -6.97 -7.31
C TRP A 40 10.32 -7.41 -6.59
N LEU A 41 9.37 -8.06 -7.28
CA LEU A 41 8.11 -8.56 -6.71
C LEU A 41 8.35 -9.64 -5.62
N ASN A 42 9.36 -10.49 -5.79
CA ASN A 42 9.70 -11.53 -4.83
C ASN A 42 10.09 -10.95 -3.44
N VAL A 43 10.65 -9.74 -3.38
CA VAL A 43 10.94 -9.05 -2.11
C VAL A 43 9.66 -8.89 -1.25
N TYR A 44 8.52 -8.74 -1.93
CA TYR A 44 7.20 -8.60 -1.29
C TYR A 44 6.42 -9.94 -1.24
N HIS A 45 7.04 -11.06 -1.57
CA HIS A 45 6.37 -12.35 -1.71
C HIS A 45 5.17 -12.30 -2.67
N ILE A 46 5.35 -11.63 -3.78
CA ILE A 46 4.42 -11.58 -4.90
C ILE A 46 5.01 -12.40 -6.03
N ASP A 47 4.28 -13.43 -6.46
CA ASP A 47 4.72 -14.31 -7.54
C ASP A 47 4.33 -13.74 -8.90
N LEU A 48 5.27 -13.68 -9.84
CA LEU A 48 5.01 -13.35 -11.25
C LEU A 48 5.12 -14.61 -12.09
N LEU A 49 3.99 -15.05 -12.62
CA LEU A 49 3.93 -16.17 -13.57
C LEU A 49 3.83 -15.65 -15.00
N VAL A 50 4.58 -16.29 -15.88
CA VAL A 50 4.57 -16.01 -17.31
C VAL A 50 4.17 -17.27 -18.07
N SER A 51 3.06 -17.23 -18.76
CA SER A 51 2.60 -18.36 -19.58
C SER A 51 2.21 -17.90 -20.98
N ARG A 52 2.31 -18.82 -21.95
CA ARG A 52 1.88 -18.53 -23.32
C ARG A 52 0.38 -18.33 -23.44
N LYS A 53 -0.40 -19.04 -22.60
CA LYS A 53 -1.86 -19.04 -22.64
C LYS A 53 -2.45 -17.87 -21.86
N ASN A 54 -1.89 -17.56 -20.67
CA ASN A 54 -2.49 -16.63 -19.72
C ASN A 54 -1.70 -15.31 -19.58
N GLY A 55 -0.66 -15.10 -20.41
CA GLY A 55 0.18 -13.92 -20.32
C GLY A 55 1.00 -13.84 -19.03
N LEU A 56 1.22 -12.64 -18.57
CA LEU A 56 1.87 -12.30 -17.30
C LEU A 56 0.78 -12.08 -16.23
N LYS A 57 0.88 -12.81 -15.12
CA LYS A 57 -0.04 -12.67 -13.98
C LYS A 57 0.72 -12.64 -12.68
N ILE A 58 0.27 -11.77 -11.77
CA ILE A 58 0.78 -11.73 -10.40
C ILE A 58 -0.18 -12.45 -9.44
N TYR A 59 0.40 -13.14 -8.46
CA TYR A 59 -0.32 -13.79 -7.36
C TYR A 59 0.16 -13.17 -6.06
N TYR A 60 -0.75 -12.66 -5.27
CA TYR A 60 -0.45 -11.84 -4.11
C TYR A 60 -1.51 -11.95 -3.01
N GLY A 61 -1.09 -11.66 -1.78
CA GLY A 61 -1.99 -11.25 -0.72
C GLY A 61 -2.15 -9.73 -0.70
N GLU A 62 -3.34 -9.23 -0.40
CA GLU A 62 -3.65 -7.79 -0.47
C GLU A 62 -2.67 -6.92 0.35
N LYS A 63 -2.28 -7.35 1.55
CA LYS A 63 -1.29 -6.65 2.39
C LYS A 63 0.05 -6.45 1.68
N ARG A 64 0.51 -7.49 0.98
CA ARG A 64 1.79 -7.49 0.24
C ARG A 64 1.73 -6.59 -0.98
N LEU A 65 0.61 -6.66 -1.71
CA LEU A 65 0.40 -5.80 -2.88
C LEU A 65 0.39 -4.32 -2.49
N ARG A 66 -0.34 -3.94 -1.44
CA ARG A 66 -0.37 -2.54 -0.97
C ARG A 66 1.01 -2.04 -0.58
N LEU A 67 1.79 -2.86 0.12
CA LEU A 67 3.16 -2.52 0.50
C LEU A 67 4.04 -2.32 -0.73
N ALA A 68 3.97 -3.24 -1.69
CA ALA A 68 4.74 -3.16 -2.94
C ALA A 68 4.37 -1.90 -3.75
N ILE A 69 3.08 -1.59 -3.89
CA ILE A 69 2.62 -0.37 -4.58
C ILE A 69 3.12 0.89 -3.86
N ALA A 70 3.04 0.94 -2.53
CA ALA A 70 3.51 2.09 -1.76
C ALA A 70 5.02 2.31 -1.93
N HIS A 71 5.81 1.23 -1.93
CA HIS A 71 7.24 1.32 -2.23
C HIS A 71 7.51 1.76 -3.66
N LEU A 72 6.78 1.22 -4.65
CA LEU A 72 6.91 1.64 -6.04
C LEU A 72 6.68 3.15 -6.20
N ILE A 73 5.64 3.69 -5.55
CA ILE A 73 5.35 5.13 -5.55
C ILE A 73 6.49 5.91 -4.87
N ALA A 74 6.92 5.47 -3.68
CA ALA A 74 7.98 6.15 -2.93
C ALA A 74 9.32 6.17 -3.70
N GLU A 75 9.69 5.04 -4.32
CA GLU A 75 10.88 4.95 -5.17
C GLU A 75 10.76 5.85 -6.39
N SER A 76 9.57 5.90 -7.02
CA SER A 76 9.31 6.76 -8.17
C SER A 76 9.44 8.25 -7.85
N MET A 77 9.02 8.66 -6.67
CA MET A 77 9.17 10.06 -6.22
C MET A 77 10.64 10.45 -5.94
N ASN A 78 11.46 9.47 -5.53
CA ASN A 78 12.88 9.70 -5.26
C ASN A 78 13.74 9.61 -6.53
N ALA A 79 13.27 8.90 -7.56
CA ALA A 79 13.96 8.71 -8.84
C ALA A 79 13.73 9.87 -9.84
N ALA A 80 13.18 11.00 -9.40
CA ALA A 80 12.89 12.18 -10.23
C ALA A 80 14.15 12.91 -10.76
N ASP A 81 15.30 12.22 -10.83
CA ASP A 81 16.48 12.65 -11.57
C ASP A 81 16.34 12.29 -13.05
N ASP A 82 16.69 13.21 -13.90
CA ASP A 82 16.58 13.40 -15.35
C ASP A 82 16.69 12.20 -16.32
N GLN A 83 16.76 10.97 -15.87
CA GLN A 83 17.00 9.80 -16.72
C GLN A 83 15.86 8.78 -16.78
N CYS A 84 14.74 8.99 -16.10
CA CYS A 84 13.63 8.06 -16.17
C CYS A 84 12.63 8.49 -17.27
N PRO A 85 12.52 7.73 -18.40
CA PRO A 85 11.69 8.10 -19.55
C PRO A 85 10.18 7.98 -19.27
N LEU A 86 9.79 7.58 -18.09
CA LEU A 86 8.41 7.50 -17.65
C LEU A 86 8.16 8.60 -16.61
N ASP A 87 7.12 9.34 -16.85
CA ASP A 87 6.54 10.23 -15.86
C ASP A 87 5.98 9.37 -14.71
N LEU A 88 6.88 8.98 -13.79
CA LEU A 88 6.55 8.18 -12.60
C LEU A 88 5.57 8.92 -11.68
N THR A 89 5.39 10.24 -11.90
CA THR A 89 4.33 11.03 -11.25
C THR A 89 2.94 10.50 -11.62
N GLN A 90 2.78 9.87 -12.79
CA GLN A 90 1.52 9.24 -13.19
C GLN A 90 1.12 8.09 -12.25
N ILE A 91 2.06 7.41 -11.62
CA ILE A 91 1.74 6.34 -10.66
C ILE A 91 1.07 6.95 -9.44
N LEU A 92 1.66 7.96 -8.84
CA LEU A 92 1.07 8.68 -7.71
C LEU A 92 -0.26 9.33 -8.12
N LYS A 93 -0.31 9.95 -9.30
CA LYS A 93 -1.50 10.60 -9.83
C LYS A 93 -2.68 9.64 -9.97
N ALA A 94 -2.46 8.40 -10.37
CA ALA A 94 -3.51 7.38 -10.46
C ALA A 94 -4.25 7.15 -9.12
N TYR A 95 -3.61 7.45 -8.01
CA TYR A 95 -4.19 7.39 -6.66
C TYR A 95 -4.73 8.74 -6.19
N THR A 96 -4.00 9.84 -6.41
CA THR A 96 -4.41 11.18 -5.93
C THR A 96 -5.57 11.79 -6.71
N ASP A 97 -5.81 11.36 -7.95
CA ASP A 97 -7.00 11.73 -8.72
C ASP A 97 -8.29 11.12 -8.10
N ARG A 98 -8.15 10.10 -7.26
CA ARG A 98 -9.28 9.41 -6.60
C ARG A 98 -9.48 9.85 -5.15
N ILE A 99 -8.39 10.02 -4.42
CA ILE A 99 -8.37 10.44 -3.01
C ILE A 99 -7.38 11.60 -2.87
N PRO A 100 -7.82 12.80 -2.45
CA PRO A 100 -6.94 13.93 -2.23
C PRO A 100 -5.85 13.62 -1.22
N PHE A 101 -4.61 13.93 -1.54
CA PHE A 101 -3.47 13.65 -0.65
C PHE A 101 -3.54 14.44 0.67
N ASP A 102 -4.18 15.62 0.65
CA ASP A 102 -4.39 16.41 1.86
C ASP A 102 -5.39 15.76 2.83
N ASP A 103 -6.40 15.05 2.34
CA ASP A 103 -7.33 14.29 3.18
C ASP A 103 -6.60 13.16 3.90
N VAL A 104 -5.69 12.47 3.20
CA VAL A 104 -4.81 11.44 3.81
C VAL A 104 -3.92 12.03 4.89
N LYS A 105 -3.34 13.21 4.62
CA LYS A 105 -2.52 13.94 5.60
C LYS A 105 -3.34 14.34 6.83
N GLN A 106 -4.58 14.81 6.62
CA GLN A 106 -5.50 15.16 7.69
C GLN A 106 -5.87 13.93 8.52
N PHE A 107 -6.21 12.82 7.89
CA PHE A 107 -6.52 11.55 8.54
C PHE A 107 -5.40 11.11 9.49
N ILE A 108 -4.16 11.04 9.01
CA ILE A 108 -3.01 10.65 9.83
C ILE A 108 -2.78 11.66 10.97
N THR A 109 -2.88 12.96 10.68
CA THR A 109 -2.64 14.01 11.69
C THR A 109 -3.65 13.93 12.83
N GLN A 110 -4.92 13.67 12.53
CA GLN A 110 -5.96 13.57 13.54
C GLN A 110 -5.78 12.31 14.40
N ILE A 111 -5.43 11.17 13.79
CA ILE A 111 -5.17 9.92 14.51
C ILE A 111 -3.94 10.08 15.43
N VAL A 112 -2.84 10.61 14.89
CA VAL A 112 -1.61 10.85 15.66
C VAL A 112 -1.88 11.76 16.87
N LYS A 113 -2.66 12.83 16.67
CA LYS A 113 -3.05 13.73 17.75
C LYS A 113 -3.96 13.07 18.78
N GLN A 114 -4.97 12.31 18.33
CA GLN A 114 -5.96 11.67 19.19
C GLN A 114 -5.35 10.60 20.09
N TYR A 115 -4.31 9.90 19.60
CA TYR A 115 -3.69 8.78 20.31
C TYR A 115 -2.34 9.14 20.93
N ASP A 116 -1.96 10.42 20.87
CA ASP A 116 -0.67 10.91 21.38
C ASP A 116 0.54 10.11 20.85
N LEU A 117 0.50 9.82 19.54
CA LEU A 117 1.55 9.08 18.86
C LEU A 117 2.65 10.03 18.37
N PHE A 118 3.88 9.55 18.39
CA PHE A 118 4.98 10.22 17.69
C PHE A 118 5.42 9.38 16.49
N ILE A 119 5.38 9.99 15.30
CA ILE A 119 5.84 9.36 14.06
C ILE A 119 6.91 10.26 13.44
N SER A 120 8.06 9.68 13.09
CA SER A 120 9.16 10.41 12.46
C SER A 120 8.71 11.05 11.14
N LYS A 121 9.41 12.11 10.69
CA LYS A 121 9.09 12.75 9.40
C LYS A 121 9.23 11.77 8.23
N TYR A 122 10.22 10.90 8.30
CA TYR A 122 10.48 9.88 7.27
C TYR A 122 9.34 8.87 7.19
N ASP A 123 9.00 8.26 8.31
CA ASP A 123 7.92 7.26 8.39
C ASP A 123 6.56 7.86 8.03
N ARG A 124 6.33 9.12 8.40
CA ARG A 124 5.09 9.84 8.07
C ARG A 124 4.89 10.01 6.57
N ASN A 125 5.96 10.25 5.81
CA ASN A 125 5.86 10.37 4.35
C ASN A 125 5.51 9.03 3.71
N PHE A 126 6.17 7.95 4.09
CA PHE A 126 5.84 6.61 3.61
C PHE A 126 4.42 6.21 4.02
N LEU A 127 4.05 6.46 5.28
CA LEU A 127 2.72 6.15 5.80
C LEU A 127 1.60 6.85 5.02
N ARG A 128 1.80 8.10 4.59
CA ARG A 128 0.84 8.82 3.74
C ARG A 128 0.61 8.11 2.41
N ILE A 129 1.68 7.67 1.77
CA ILE A 129 1.59 6.92 0.51
C ILE A 129 0.87 5.59 0.76
N PHE A 130 1.24 4.88 1.82
CA PHE A 130 0.62 3.60 2.16
C PHE A 130 -0.88 3.73 2.46
N ILE A 131 -1.29 4.71 3.27
CA ILE A 131 -2.70 4.97 3.58
C ILE A 131 -3.47 5.37 2.31
N LEU A 132 -2.90 6.22 1.45
CA LEU A 132 -3.50 6.55 0.15
C LEU A 132 -3.81 5.28 -0.66
N VAL A 133 -2.81 4.40 -0.81
CA VAL A 133 -2.98 3.13 -1.52
C VAL A 133 -4.05 2.26 -0.85
N ALA A 134 -4.01 2.15 0.48
CA ALA A 134 -4.99 1.36 1.23
C ALA A 134 -6.42 1.86 1.03
N ILE A 135 -6.66 3.16 1.14
CA ILE A 135 -8.00 3.76 0.99
C ILE A 135 -8.53 3.57 -0.44
N VAL A 136 -7.70 3.78 -1.46
CA VAL A 136 -8.10 3.51 -2.85
C VAL A 136 -8.45 2.03 -3.05
N ARG A 137 -7.63 1.11 -2.54
CA ARG A 137 -7.90 -0.33 -2.65
C ARG A 137 -9.18 -0.74 -1.92
N ILE A 138 -9.44 -0.17 -0.74
CA ILE A 138 -10.68 -0.40 0.00
C ILE A 138 -11.88 0.14 -0.78
N SER A 139 -11.80 1.31 -1.39
CA SER A 139 -12.88 1.86 -2.23
C SER A 139 -13.20 0.99 -3.45
N GLU A 140 -12.24 0.18 -3.89
CA GLU A 140 -12.39 -0.83 -4.96
C GLU A 140 -12.84 -2.21 -4.42
N SER A 141 -13.19 -2.31 -3.15
CA SER A 141 -13.59 -3.57 -2.49
C SER A 141 -12.48 -4.63 -2.42
N HIS A 142 -11.22 -4.22 -2.46
CA HIS A 142 -10.08 -5.08 -2.21
C HIS A 142 -9.71 -5.00 -0.73
N PHE A 143 -10.13 -5.98 0.05
CA PHE A 143 -9.96 -5.98 1.49
C PHE A 143 -8.85 -6.90 1.96
N VAL A 144 -8.14 -6.49 3.02
CA VAL A 144 -7.28 -7.41 3.76
C VAL A 144 -8.11 -8.36 4.61
N THR A 145 -7.60 -9.57 4.79
CA THR A 145 -8.18 -10.54 5.72
C THR A 145 -7.22 -10.78 6.89
N MET A 146 -7.78 -10.86 8.07
CA MET A 146 -7.05 -11.17 9.31
C MET A 146 -7.44 -12.56 9.80
N THR A 147 -6.50 -13.27 10.42
CA THR A 147 -6.83 -14.55 11.08
C THR A 147 -7.65 -14.28 12.33
N GLU A 148 -8.54 -15.20 12.68
CA GLU A 148 -9.41 -15.07 13.86
C GLU A 148 -8.65 -14.83 15.15
N ASN A 149 -7.49 -15.48 15.30
CA ASN A 149 -6.62 -15.28 16.46
C ASN A 149 -6.10 -13.84 16.56
N LYS A 150 -5.68 -13.24 15.44
CA LYS A 150 -5.22 -11.84 15.41
C LYS A 150 -6.35 -10.87 15.70
N LEU A 151 -7.55 -11.14 15.19
CA LEU A 151 -8.73 -10.34 15.47
C LEU A 151 -9.06 -10.34 16.97
N LYS A 152 -9.04 -11.51 17.62
CA LYS A 152 -9.31 -11.64 19.05
C LYS A 152 -8.29 -10.90 19.92
N LEU A 153 -7.03 -10.90 19.54
CA LEU A 153 -5.95 -10.23 20.29
C LEU A 153 -6.09 -8.70 20.30
N ILE A 154 -6.59 -8.11 19.21
CA ILE A 154 -6.59 -6.66 19.01
C ILE A 154 -7.98 -6.05 19.21
N ASN A 155 -9.04 -6.80 18.91
CA ASN A 155 -10.42 -6.31 19.05
C ASN A 155 -10.90 -6.39 20.51
N THR A 156 -10.14 -5.82 21.43
CA THR A 156 -10.50 -5.74 22.85
C THR A 156 -11.43 -4.56 23.13
N ALA A 157 -12.07 -4.56 24.30
CA ALA A 157 -12.92 -3.44 24.71
C ALA A 157 -12.15 -2.11 24.79
N GLU A 158 -10.88 -2.16 25.13
CA GLU A 158 -9.98 -1.00 25.21
C GLU A 158 -9.63 -0.43 23.83
N MET A 159 -9.51 -1.28 22.79
CA MET A 159 -9.15 -0.86 21.43
C MET A 159 -10.36 -0.36 20.63
N LYS A 160 -11.57 -0.78 20.98
CA LYS A 160 -12.79 -0.40 20.23
C LYS A 160 -12.97 1.11 20.03
N PRO A 161 -12.75 1.99 21.03
CA PRO A 161 -12.87 3.44 20.83
C PRO A 161 -11.94 3.96 19.73
N TYR A 162 -10.72 3.46 19.68
CA TYR A 162 -9.71 3.85 18.69
C TYR A 162 -10.09 3.37 17.28
N LEU A 163 -10.52 2.12 17.15
CA LEU A 163 -10.96 1.55 15.88
C LEU A 163 -12.22 2.25 15.34
N ASN A 164 -13.15 2.65 16.24
CA ASN A 164 -14.34 3.39 15.86
C ASN A 164 -14.02 4.82 15.42
N TYR A 165 -13.14 5.51 16.13
CA TYR A 165 -12.69 6.86 15.73
C TYR A 165 -12.03 6.85 14.35
N MET A 166 -11.17 5.88 14.09
CA MET A 166 -10.56 5.70 12.76
C MET A 166 -11.62 5.51 11.67
N ASN A 167 -12.67 4.72 11.94
CA ASN A 167 -13.76 4.51 11.00
C ASN A 167 -14.55 5.79 10.73
N THR A 168 -14.89 6.53 11.80
CA THR A 168 -15.58 7.82 11.67
C THR A 168 -14.78 8.80 10.82
N LEU A 169 -13.46 8.91 11.04
CA LEU A 169 -12.59 9.74 10.20
C LEU A 169 -12.56 9.30 8.74
N ALA A 170 -12.55 7.99 8.49
CA ALA A 170 -12.57 7.48 7.12
C ALA A 170 -13.91 7.78 6.42
N GLU A 171 -15.03 7.70 7.13
CA GLU A 171 -16.34 8.07 6.62
C GLU A 171 -16.43 9.58 6.34
N ASP A 172 -15.86 10.40 7.22
CA ASP A 172 -15.89 11.85 7.08
C ASP A 172 -15.02 12.34 5.91
N LEU A 173 -13.79 11.85 5.81
CA LEU A 173 -12.80 12.34 4.83
C LEU A 173 -12.93 11.64 3.47
N PHE A 174 -13.09 10.30 3.47
CA PHE A 174 -13.01 9.49 2.25
C PHE A 174 -14.36 8.96 1.78
N LYS A 175 -15.44 9.15 2.57
CA LYS A 175 -16.79 8.63 2.30
C LYS A 175 -16.84 7.10 2.19
N ILE A 176 -15.98 6.42 2.94
CA ILE A 176 -15.93 4.96 3.01
C ILE A 176 -16.06 4.46 4.45
N THR A 177 -16.73 3.33 4.61
CA THR A 177 -16.76 2.60 5.88
C THR A 177 -15.66 1.54 5.85
N LEU A 178 -14.77 1.56 6.85
CA LEU A 178 -13.70 0.58 6.96
C LEU A 178 -14.23 -0.73 7.55
N PRO A 179 -14.10 -1.87 6.86
CA PRO A 179 -14.33 -3.18 7.46
C PRO A 179 -13.48 -3.41 8.71
N GLN A 180 -13.92 -4.29 9.60
CA GLN A 180 -13.23 -4.54 10.87
C GLN A 180 -11.76 -4.94 10.68
N ASP A 181 -11.47 -5.84 9.74
CA ASP A 181 -10.11 -6.28 9.45
C ASP A 181 -9.21 -5.15 8.98
N GLU A 182 -9.76 -4.23 8.19
CA GLU A 182 -9.05 -3.02 7.72
C GLU A 182 -8.75 -2.07 8.87
N ARG A 183 -9.71 -1.80 9.74
CA ARG A 183 -9.49 -0.95 10.92
C ARG A 183 -8.37 -1.47 11.78
N ILE A 184 -8.39 -2.77 12.08
CA ILE A 184 -7.36 -3.44 12.87
C ILE A 184 -6.00 -3.41 12.14
N TYR A 185 -5.98 -3.69 10.85
CA TYR A 185 -4.74 -3.70 10.07
C TYR A 185 -4.09 -2.31 10.02
N LEU A 186 -4.86 -1.27 9.73
CA LEU A 186 -4.37 0.11 9.67
C LEU A 186 -3.93 0.60 11.05
N PHE A 187 -4.65 0.22 12.11
CA PHE A 187 -4.28 0.57 13.49
C PHE A 187 -2.95 -0.07 13.90
N VAL A 188 -2.77 -1.37 13.65
CA VAL A 188 -1.51 -2.06 13.92
C VAL A 188 -0.35 -1.46 13.12
N LEU A 189 -0.58 -1.12 11.86
CA LEU A 189 0.43 -0.46 11.04
C LEU A 189 0.85 0.90 11.64
N LEU A 190 -0.10 1.72 12.04
CA LEU A 190 0.17 3.01 12.69
C LEU A 190 0.99 2.84 13.97
N LEU A 191 0.64 1.87 14.81
CA LEU A 191 1.38 1.57 16.03
C LEU A 191 2.80 1.04 15.73
N SER A 192 2.98 0.27 14.66
CA SER A 192 4.29 -0.30 14.31
C SER A 192 5.32 0.74 13.86
N VAL A 193 4.86 1.89 13.35
CA VAL A 193 5.73 3.01 12.93
C VAL A 193 5.77 4.14 13.95
N ALA A 194 4.91 4.11 14.97
CA ALA A 194 4.90 5.10 16.03
C ALA A 194 5.93 4.74 17.08
N THR A 195 6.73 5.74 17.49
CA THR A 195 7.47 5.68 18.75
C THR A 195 6.60 6.31 19.82
N THR A 196 6.29 5.58 20.87
CA THR A 196 5.60 6.13 22.03
C THR A 196 6.58 6.93 22.88
N ASN A 197 6.21 8.10 23.36
CA ASN A 197 6.90 8.73 24.49
C ASN A 197 6.87 7.74 25.68
N HIS A 198 8.00 7.55 26.31
CA HIS A 198 8.26 6.50 27.32
C HIS A 198 7.25 6.38 28.48
N GLU A 199 6.35 7.36 28.65
CA GLU A 199 5.33 7.36 29.71
C GLU A 199 4.04 6.59 29.36
N HIS A 200 3.85 6.15 28.11
CA HIS A 200 2.63 5.47 27.65
C HIS A 200 2.85 4.08 27.02
N VAL A 201 4.04 3.53 27.11
CA VAL A 201 4.40 2.22 26.53
C VAL A 201 3.52 1.09 27.06
N ASP A 202 3.04 1.17 28.30
CA ASP A 202 2.25 0.12 28.94
C ASP A 202 0.82 -0.04 28.39
N LYS A 203 0.31 0.97 27.64
CA LYS A 203 -1.08 0.92 27.12
C LYS A 203 -1.22 0.11 25.83
N PHE A 204 -0.14 -0.11 25.08
CA PHE A 204 -0.20 -0.73 23.75
C PHE A 204 0.82 -1.86 23.59
N THR A 205 1.00 -2.71 24.59
CA THR A 205 1.73 -3.97 24.42
C THR A 205 0.95 -4.90 23.48
N VAL A 206 0.94 -4.54 22.19
CA VAL A 206 0.54 -5.48 21.14
C VAL A 206 1.77 -6.33 20.85
N PRO A 207 1.70 -7.66 20.98
CA PRO A 207 2.79 -8.53 20.54
C PRO A 207 3.09 -8.21 19.08
N LEU A 208 4.30 -7.69 18.80
CA LEU A 208 4.78 -7.49 17.44
C LEU A 208 4.72 -8.85 16.73
N LEU A 209 3.90 -8.93 15.71
CA LEU A 209 3.62 -10.12 14.91
C LEU A 209 4.53 -10.18 13.69
#